data_a3609959e9862ee81427f019c01214ec
#
_entry.id   a3609959e9862ee81427f019c01214ec
#
_cell.length_a   1.000
_cell.length_b   1.000
_cell.length_c   1.000
_cell.angle_alpha   90.00
_cell.angle_beta   90.00
_cell.angle_gamma   90.00
#
_symmetry.space_group_name_H-M   'P 1'
#
loop_
_entity.id
_entity.type
_entity.pdbx_description
1 polymer ?
#
loop_
_entity_poly.entity_id
_entity_poly.type
_entity_poly.pdbx_seq_one_letter_code
_entity_poly.pdbx_strand_id
1 'polypeptide(L)'
;PIPMIYLENGEVVPVDKSELPIELPEDIDLKSQGNPLDVHPKWKYTVEKSSGKKAIRETDTLDTFVCSSWYYLRFCSPNEEDYGFNKDEIDYWMPVDQYIGGVEHAILHLLYSRFFMRAINYENKAFNITEPFKSLFTQGMVCHETYKDENNNWVSPDEVISIEGKKFLKNDNSKLIKVGPSESMSKSKKNTI
;
A
#
# COMPACT_ATOMS: atom_id res chain seq x y z
N PRO A 1 -10.64 9.80 -2.94
CA PRO A 1 -11.50 9.16 -3.96
C PRO A 1 -10.88 9.25 -5.35
N ILE A 2 -11.32 8.39 -6.25
CA ILE A 2 -10.94 8.44 -7.66
C ILE A 2 -11.53 9.72 -8.28
N PRO A 3 -10.77 10.54 -9.04
CA PRO A 3 -11.23 11.83 -9.54
C PRO A 3 -12.15 11.69 -10.77
N MET A 4 -13.25 10.98 -10.60
CA MET A 4 -14.26 10.71 -11.61
C MET A 4 -15.64 11.14 -11.12
N ILE A 5 -16.52 11.48 -12.07
CA ILE A 5 -17.92 11.81 -11.80
C ILE A 5 -18.84 11.08 -12.77
N TYR A 6 -20.04 10.78 -12.33
CA TYR A 6 -21.09 10.07 -13.05
C TYR A 6 -22.21 11.04 -13.42
N LEU A 7 -22.45 11.21 -14.70
CA LEU A 7 -23.56 12.03 -15.22
C LEU A 7 -24.89 11.26 -15.12
N GLU A 8 -26.00 12.00 -15.16
CA GLU A 8 -27.36 11.42 -15.10
C GLU A 8 -27.66 10.42 -16.24
N ASN A 9 -26.99 10.55 -17.38
CA ASN A 9 -27.09 9.62 -18.51
C ASN A 9 -26.23 8.36 -18.36
N GLY A 10 -25.53 8.20 -17.25
CA GLY A 10 -24.61 7.08 -16.99
C GLY A 10 -23.20 7.23 -17.57
N GLU A 11 -22.91 8.35 -18.21
CA GLU A 11 -21.57 8.67 -18.71
C GLU A 11 -20.62 8.93 -17.54
N VAL A 12 -19.41 8.40 -17.59
CA VAL A 12 -18.37 8.60 -16.59
C VAL A 12 -17.29 9.50 -17.17
N VAL A 13 -17.04 10.63 -16.51
CA VAL A 13 -16.07 11.61 -16.98
C VAL A 13 -15.08 11.98 -15.89
N PRO A 14 -13.84 12.37 -16.21
CA PRO A 14 -12.90 12.86 -15.21
C PRO A 14 -13.35 14.21 -14.63
N VAL A 15 -12.99 14.46 -13.40
CA VAL A 15 -13.11 15.79 -12.78
C VAL A 15 -12.21 16.77 -13.53
N ASP A 16 -12.68 18.00 -13.75
CA ASP A 16 -11.87 19.06 -14.38
C ASP A 16 -10.59 19.32 -13.56
N LYS A 17 -9.46 19.50 -14.25
CA LYS A 17 -8.16 19.71 -13.59
C LYS A 17 -8.15 20.89 -12.63
N SER A 18 -8.94 21.91 -12.89
CA SER A 18 -9.02 23.10 -12.02
C SER A 18 -9.80 22.86 -10.72
N GLU A 19 -10.46 21.70 -10.57
CA GLU A 19 -11.15 21.28 -9.35
C GLU A 19 -10.30 20.30 -8.51
N LEU A 20 -9.05 20.06 -8.91
CA LEU A 20 -8.10 19.26 -8.15
C LEU A 20 -7.27 20.13 -7.19
N PRO A 21 -6.95 19.64 -5.99
CA PRO A 21 -7.35 18.34 -5.44
C PRO A 21 -8.81 18.29 -5.02
N ILE A 22 -9.42 17.08 -5.05
CA ILE A 22 -10.77 16.90 -4.49
C ILE A 22 -10.65 16.87 -2.97
N GLU A 23 -11.14 17.91 -2.32
CA GLU A 23 -11.14 18.01 -0.86
C GLU A 23 -12.19 17.09 -0.24
N LEU A 24 -11.79 16.39 0.82
CA LEU A 24 -12.70 15.55 1.60
C LEU A 24 -13.54 16.40 2.57
N PRO A 25 -14.78 15.97 2.90
CA PRO A 25 -15.58 16.67 3.89
C PRO A 25 -14.99 16.51 5.30
N GLU A 26 -15.01 17.57 6.10
CA GLU A 26 -14.55 17.53 7.49
C GLU A 26 -15.59 16.88 8.43
N ASP A 27 -16.88 16.94 8.06
CA ASP A 27 -18.02 16.46 8.83
C ASP A 27 -18.40 14.99 8.50
N ILE A 28 -17.40 14.15 8.26
CA ILE A 28 -17.62 12.75 7.88
C ILE A 28 -17.97 11.88 9.10
N ASP A 29 -19.02 11.05 8.98
CA ASP A 29 -19.36 10.04 10.00
C ASP A 29 -18.60 8.73 9.77
N LEU A 30 -17.51 8.54 10.51
CA LEU A 30 -16.69 7.33 10.46
C LEU A 30 -17.35 6.10 11.10
N LYS A 31 -18.52 6.26 11.77
CA LYS A 31 -19.26 5.13 12.34
C LYS A 31 -20.31 4.58 11.38
N SER A 32 -20.49 5.20 10.22
CA SER A 32 -21.44 4.70 9.20
C SER A 32 -21.05 3.29 8.73
N GLN A 33 -22.05 2.49 8.39
CA GLN A 33 -21.80 1.21 7.72
C GLN A 33 -21.44 1.44 6.25
N GLY A 34 -20.37 0.81 5.77
CA GLY A 34 -19.91 0.94 4.40
C GLY A 34 -19.01 2.16 4.18
N ASN A 35 -19.01 2.69 2.96
CA ASN A 35 -18.19 3.84 2.59
C ASN A 35 -18.79 5.16 3.14
N PRO A 36 -18.11 5.85 4.07
CA PRO A 36 -18.61 7.08 4.66
C PRO A 36 -18.87 8.20 3.65
N LEU A 37 -18.14 8.25 2.55
CA LEU A 37 -18.35 9.24 1.49
C LEU A 37 -19.63 8.99 0.70
N ASP A 38 -19.99 7.71 0.51
CA ASP A 38 -21.20 7.35 -0.24
C ASP A 38 -22.48 7.74 0.50
N VAL A 39 -22.47 7.66 1.82
CA VAL A 39 -23.63 8.07 2.65
C VAL A 39 -23.63 9.56 3.01
N HIS A 40 -22.58 10.32 2.64
CA HIS A 40 -22.50 11.74 2.94
C HIS A 40 -23.60 12.54 2.20
N PRO A 41 -24.41 13.37 2.90
CA PRO A 41 -25.64 13.94 2.34
C PRO A 41 -25.43 14.98 1.24
N LYS A 42 -24.25 15.59 1.16
CA LYS A 42 -23.95 16.70 0.24
C LYS A 42 -22.73 16.44 -0.63
N TRP A 43 -21.63 15.94 -0.07
CA TRP A 43 -20.32 15.93 -0.72
C TRP A 43 -20.29 15.15 -2.04
N LYS A 44 -21.02 14.05 -2.15
CA LYS A 44 -21.04 13.22 -3.37
C LYS A 44 -21.76 13.90 -4.54
N TYR A 45 -22.59 14.88 -4.30
CA TYR A 45 -23.30 15.59 -5.37
C TYR A 45 -22.48 16.75 -5.89
N THR A 46 -22.37 16.86 -7.21
CA THR A 46 -21.59 17.89 -7.89
C THR A 46 -22.22 18.28 -9.22
N VAL A 47 -21.53 19.13 -9.94
CA VAL A 47 -21.90 19.57 -11.28
C VAL A 47 -20.69 19.37 -12.18
N GLU A 48 -20.89 18.79 -13.36
CA GLU A 48 -19.84 18.71 -14.37
C GLU A 48 -19.55 20.11 -14.91
N LYS A 49 -18.31 20.54 -14.80
CA LYS A 49 -17.92 21.95 -14.98
C LYS A 49 -18.12 22.46 -16.42
N SER A 50 -17.90 21.63 -17.41
CA SER A 50 -17.97 22.04 -18.81
C SER A 50 -19.42 22.21 -19.31
N SER A 51 -20.34 21.36 -18.87
CA SER A 51 -21.72 21.34 -19.33
C SER A 51 -22.74 21.90 -18.34
N GLY A 52 -22.34 22.05 -17.07
CA GLY A 52 -23.25 22.43 -15.98
C GLY A 52 -24.24 21.34 -15.56
N LYS A 53 -24.08 20.11 -16.06
CA LYS A 53 -24.97 18.98 -15.73
C LYS A 53 -24.73 18.47 -14.34
N LYS A 54 -25.79 18.04 -13.65
CA LYS A 54 -25.69 17.36 -12.38
C LYS A 54 -24.90 16.07 -12.50
N ALA A 55 -24.08 15.80 -11.51
CA ALA A 55 -23.25 14.61 -11.45
C ALA A 55 -23.11 14.10 -10.03
N ILE A 56 -22.65 12.86 -9.90
CA ILE A 56 -22.31 12.21 -8.63
C ILE A 56 -20.81 11.91 -8.65
N ARG A 57 -20.10 12.28 -7.58
CA ARG A 57 -18.68 11.97 -7.41
C ARG A 57 -18.49 10.47 -7.17
N GLU A 58 -17.39 9.93 -7.69
CA GLU A 58 -16.91 8.64 -7.23
C GLU A 58 -16.55 8.72 -5.74
N THR A 59 -16.96 7.72 -4.99
CA THR A 59 -16.73 7.65 -3.54
C THR A 59 -15.69 6.60 -3.18
N ASP A 60 -15.37 5.68 -4.08
CA ASP A 60 -14.32 4.69 -3.88
C ASP A 60 -12.93 5.31 -3.97
N THR A 61 -12.00 4.69 -3.28
CA THR A 61 -10.58 5.03 -3.36
C THR A 61 -9.87 4.10 -4.35
N LEU A 62 -8.74 4.57 -4.89
CA LEU A 62 -7.84 3.69 -5.60
C LEU A 62 -7.31 2.59 -4.67
N ASP A 63 -6.97 1.44 -5.23
CA ASP A 63 -6.29 0.37 -4.52
C ASP A 63 -5.03 0.91 -3.83
N THR A 64 -4.73 0.42 -2.62
CA THR A 64 -3.57 0.85 -1.83
C THR A 64 -2.24 0.65 -2.55
N PHE A 65 -2.16 -0.32 -3.46
CA PHE A 65 -0.97 -0.57 -4.28
C PHE A 65 -0.73 0.48 -5.38
N VAL A 66 -1.70 1.33 -5.69
CA VAL A 66 -1.51 2.38 -6.72
C VAL A 66 -0.39 3.34 -6.32
N CYS A 67 -0.39 3.85 -5.10
CA CYS A 67 0.68 4.75 -4.64
C CYS A 67 2.05 4.06 -4.63
N SER A 68 2.14 2.81 -4.14
CA SER A 68 3.38 2.04 -4.13
C SER A 68 3.85 1.61 -5.52
N SER A 69 2.98 1.68 -6.53
CA SER A 69 3.28 1.26 -7.89
C SER A 69 4.12 2.25 -8.69
N TRP A 70 4.25 3.48 -8.22
CA TRP A 70 4.99 4.53 -8.92
C TRP A 70 5.84 5.42 -8.01
N TYR A 71 5.91 5.18 -6.70
CA TYR A 71 6.66 6.00 -5.74
C TYR A 71 8.13 6.20 -6.16
N TYR A 72 8.75 5.20 -6.76
CA TYR A 72 10.12 5.25 -7.24
C TYR A 72 10.32 6.30 -8.35
N LEU A 73 9.29 6.57 -9.17
CA LEU A 73 9.31 7.68 -10.11
C LEU A 73 9.30 9.03 -9.37
N ARG A 74 8.46 9.14 -8.34
CA ARG A 74 8.42 10.34 -7.50
C ARG A 74 9.74 10.57 -6.77
N PHE A 75 10.44 9.53 -6.37
CA PHE A 75 11.76 9.63 -5.73
C PHE A 75 12.83 10.19 -6.67
N CYS A 76 12.70 10.00 -7.99
CA CYS A 76 13.57 10.64 -8.95
C CYS A 76 13.36 12.16 -9.05
N SER A 77 12.14 12.63 -8.73
CA SER A 77 11.73 14.03 -8.87
C SER A 77 11.08 14.56 -7.59
N PRO A 78 11.77 14.57 -6.44
CA PRO A 78 11.16 14.89 -5.15
C PRO A 78 10.67 16.34 -5.04
N ASN A 79 11.24 17.26 -5.82
CA ASN A 79 10.93 18.68 -5.79
C ASN A 79 9.98 19.13 -6.93
N GLU A 80 9.46 18.19 -7.72
CA GLU A 80 8.47 18.50 -8.75
C GLU A 80 7.12 18.87 -8.11
N GLU A 81 6.59 20.04 -8.42
CA GLU A 81 5.36 20.55 -7.80
C GLU A 81 4.14 20.45 -8.73
N ASP A 82 4.35 20.52 -10.05
CA ASP A 82 3.27 20.56 -11.04
C ASP A 82 2.80 19.18 -11.47
N TYR A 83 3.72 18.19 -11.49
CA TYR A 83 3.46 16.84 -11.96
C TYR A 83 3.95 15.77 -10.97
N GLY A 84 3.57 14.52 -11.21
CA GLY A 84 4.03 13.40 -10.40
C GLY A 84 5.54 13.19 -10.46
N PHE A 85 6.17 13.49 -11.60
CA PHE A 85 7.60 13.35 -11.85
C PHE A 85 8.04 14.14 -13.09
N ASN A 86 9.34 14.41 -13.19
CA ASN A 86 9.96 15.05 -14.36
C ASN A 86 10.54 13.97 -15.30
N LYS A 87 10.26 14.09 -16.60
CA LYS A 87 10.69 13.10 -17.61
C LYS A 87 12.22 12.96 -17.69
N ASP A 88 12.95 14.08 -17.71
CA ASP A 88 14.40 14.05 -17.88
C ASP A 88 15.10 13.40 -16.66
N GLU A 89 14.56 13.61 -15.47
CA GLU A 89 15.04 12.95 -14.24
C GLU A 89 14.73 11.44 -14.25
N ILE A 90 13.56 11.04 -14.76
CA ILE A 90 13.23 9.62 -14.94
C ILE A 90 14.18 8.98 -15.96
N ASP A 91 14.40 9.60 -17.11
CA ASP A 91 15.28 9.07 -18.15
C ASP A 91 16.75 8.97 -17.68
N TYR A 92 17.15 9.77 -16.69
CA TYR A 92 18.48 9.74 -16.09
C TYR A 92 18.61 8.66 -14.99
N TRP A 93 17.67 8.58 -14.06
CA TRP A 93 17.78 7.73 -12.88
C TRP A 93 17.24 6.30 -13.08
N MET A 94 16.29 6.10 -13.99
CA MET A 94 15.61 4.81 -14.17
C MET A 94 16.19 4.01 -15.34
N PRO A 95 16.04 2.66 -15.35
CA PRO A 95 15.39 1.85 -14.31
C PRO A 95 16.25 1.71 -13.04
N VAL A 96 15.62 1.34 -11.92
CA VAL A 96 16.32 1.04 -10.67
C VAL A 96 17.28 -0.13 -10.90
N ASP A 97 18.57 0.06 -10.61
CA ASP A 97 19.60 -0.96 -10.91
C ASP A 97 19.42 -2.23 -10.08
N GLN A 98 19.14 -2.07 -8.79
CA GLN A 98 18.95 -3.18 -7.87
C GLN A 98 17.75 -2.91 -6.96
N TYR A 99 16.72 -3.75 -7.03
CA TYR A 99 15.55 -3.69 -6.18
C TYR A 99 15.55 -4.86 -5.19
N ILE A 100 15.45 -4.54 -3.90
CA ILE A 100 15.58 -5.52 -2.82
C ILE A 100 14.26 -5.60 -2.05
N GLY A 101 13.68 -6.80 -1.92
CA GLY A 101 12.43 -6.98 -1.20
C GLY A 101 12.06 -8.44 -0.99
N GLY A 102 10.96 -8.68 -0.29
CA GLY A 102 10.45 -10.02 -0.05
C GLY A 102 9.83 -10.66 -1.31
N VAL A 103 9.91 -11.97 -1.40
CA VAL A 103 9.35 -12.75 -2.52
C VAL A 103 7.82 -12.63 -2.60
N GLU A 104 7.14 -12.34 -1.49
CA GLU A 104 5.68 -12.14 -1.40
C GLU A 104 5.17 -10.99 -2.28
N HIS A 105 6.02 -10.04 -2.60
CA HIS A 105 5.68 -8.91 -3.47
C HIS A 105 5.68 -9.25 -4.96
N ALA A 106 6.10 -10.44 -5.37
CA ALA A 106 6.20 -10.82 -6.79
C ALA A 106 4.86 -10.74 -7.52
N ILE A 107 3.77 -11.15 -6.88
CA ILE A 107 2.40 -11.11 -7.42
C ILE A 107 1.56 -9.92 -6.93
N LEU A 108 2.14 -9.04 -6.12
CA LEU A 108 1.53 -7.84 -5.57
C LEU A 108 2.24 -6.60 -6.12
N HIS A 109 3.05 -5.95 -5.29
CA HIS A 109 3.75 -4.72 -5.61
C HIS A 109 4.54 -4.76 -6.94
N LEU A 110 5.29 -5.82 -7.19
CA LEU A 110 6.11 -5.92 -8.41
C LEU A 110 5.27 -6.01 -9.68
N LEU A 111 4.15 -6.76 -9.64
CA LEU A 111 3.23 -6.85 -10.76
C LEU A 111 2.55 -5.50 -11.04
N TYR A 112 2.05 -4.83 -9.99
CA TYR A 112 1.46 -3.50 -10.09
C TYR A 112 2.46 -2.47 -10.62
N SER A 113 3.70 -2.46 -10.14
CA SER A 113 4.75 -1.55 -10.61
C SER A 113 5.03 -1.70 -12.10
N ARG A 114 5.15 -2.92 -12.58
CA ARG A 114 5.35 -3.22 -14.02
C ARG A 114 4.15 -2.80 -14.86
N PHE A 115 2.95 -3.08 -14.37
CA PHE A 115 1.72 -2.65 -15.03
C PHE A 115 1.64 -1.12 -15.10
N PHE A 116 1.92 -0.43 -14.00
CA PHE A 116 1.82 1.02 -13.90
C PHE A 116 2.77 1.74 -14.85
N MET A 117 4.04 1.27 -14.95
CA MET A 117 5.01 1.79 -15.93
C MET A 117 4.48 1.72 -17.35
N ARG A 118 3.86 0.59 -17.72
CA ARG A 118 3.29 0.39 -19.05
C ARG A 118 2.04 1.22 -19.28
N ALA A 119 1.17 1.32 -18.26
CA ALA A 119 -0.06 2.11 -18.34
C ALA A 119 0.22 3.60 -18.52
N ILE A 120 1.16 4.17 -17.77
CA ILE A 120 1.57 5.58 -17.93
C ILE A 120 2.12 5.84 -19.34
N ASN A 121 2.87 4.89 -19.88
CA ASN A 121 3.48 5.02 -21.22
C ASN A 121 2.55 4.71 -22.37
N TYR A 122 1.38 4.15 -22.15
CA TYR A 122 0.52 3.60 -23.21
C TYR A 122 0.14 4.65 -24.26
N GLU A 123 -0.28 5.82 -23.83
CA GLU A 123 -0.68 6.90 -24.74
C GLU A 123 0.32 8.06 -24.76
N ASN A 124 0.88 8.39 -23.61
CA ASN A 124 1.62 9.63 -23.41
C ASN A 124 3.13 9.52 -23.68
N LYS A 125 3.68 8.30 -23.79
CA LYS A 125 5.13 8.06 -23.91
C LYS A 125 5.94 8.92 -22.93
N ALA A 126 5.51 8.91 -21.67
CA ALA A 126 6.03 9.78 -20.63
C ALA A 126 7.54 9.58 -20.38
N PHE A 127 8.06 8.38 -20.68
CA PHE A 127 9.48 8.02 -20.57
C PHE A 127 9.82 6.83 -21.49
N ASN A 128 11.12 6.51 -21.63
CA ASN A 128 11.60 5.53 -22.61
C ASN A 128 11.76 4.10 -22.04
N ILE A 129 11.39 3.86 -20.80
CA ILE A 129 11.54 2.60 -20.10
C ILE A 129 10.19 1.90 -19.90
N THR A 130 10.18 0.57 -19.94
CA THR A 130 8.96 -0.24 -19.77
C THR A 130 9.00 -1.12 -18.52
N GLU A 131 10.18 -1.35 -17.97
CA GLU A 131 10.38 -2.13 -16.75
C GLU A 131 11.02 -1.25 -15.66
N PRO A 132 10.42 -1.19 -14.46
CA PRO A 132 10.89 -0.29 -13.40
C PRO A 132 12.22 -0.72 -12.77
N PHE A 133 12.49 -2.03 -12.76
CA PHE A 133 13.63 -2.63 -12.06
C PHE A 133 14.49 -3.43 -13.03
N LYS A 134 15.79 -3.16 -13.06
CA LYS A 134 16.77 -3.84 -13.91
C LYS A 134 17.13 -5.21 -13.33
N SER A 135 17.26 -5.29 -12.03
CA SER A 135 17.49 -6.54 -11.31
C SER A 135 16.74 -6.56 -9.98
N LEU A 136 16.37 -7.77 -9.55
CA LEU A 136 15.64 -8.03 -8.34
C LEU A 136 16.46 -8.98 -7.44
N PHE A 137 16.61 -8.59 -6.18
CA PHE A 137 17.13 -9.47 -5.14
C PHE A 137 16.02 -9.77 -4.14
N THR A 138 15.51 -10.99 -4.19
CA THR A 138 14.48 -11.43 -3.25
C THR A 138 15.11 -11.91 -1.96
N GLN A 139 14.74 -11.29 -0.85
CA GLN A 139 15.11 -11.74 0.48
C GLN A 139 14.31 -12.98 0.87
N GLY A 140 14.94 -13.92 1.60
CA GLY A 140 14.22 -14.99 2.27
C GLY A 140 13.32 -14.45 3.39
N MET A 141 12.29 -15.22 3.74
CA MET A 141 11.46 -14.89 4.89
C MET A 141 12.28 -14.99 6.18
N VAL A 142 12.19 -13.96 7.02
CA VAL A 142 12.76 -13.99 8.37
C VAL A 142 11.87 -14.86 9.24
N CYS A 143 12.45 -15.92 9.79
CA CYS A 143 11.75 -16.91 10.62
C CYS A 143 12.33 -16.91 12.03
N HIS A 144 11.50 -17.22 12.99
CA HIS A 144 11.88 -17.44 14.37
C HIS A 144 11.08 -18.60 14.98
N GLU A 145 11.66 -19.27 15.98
CA GLU A 145 10.94 -20.26 16.78
C GLU A 145 9.66 -19.65 17.37
N THR A 146 8.65 -20.48 17.51
CA THR A 146 7.41 -20.09 18.17
C THR A 146 7.40 -20.64 19.60
N TYR A 147 6.87 -19.86 20.52
CA TYR A 147 6.82 -20.20 21.94
C TYR A 147 5.39 -20.20 22.47
N LYS A 148 5.05 -21.20 23.28
CA LYS A 148 3.76 -21.28 23.97
C LYS A 148 3.92 -21.62 25.44
N ASP A 149 3.08 -21.01 26.27
CA ASP A 149 2.94 -21.37 27.69
C ASP A 149 2.16 -22.69 27.88
N GLU A 150 1.98 -23.10 29.13
CA GLU A 150 1.21 -24.31 29.53
C GLU A 150 -0.25 -24.24 29.06
N ASN A 151 -0.81 -23.05 28.90
CA ASN A 151 -2.19 -22.80 28.47
C ASN A 151 -2.32 -22.66 26.94
N ASN A 152 -1.25 -22.94 26.19
CA ASN A 152 -1.15 -22.77 24.74
C ASN A 152 -1.26 -21.31 24.24
N ASN A 153 -1.06 -20.31 25.08
CA ASN A 153 -0.96 -18.92 24.66
C ASN A 153 0.43 -18.67 24.03
N TRP A 154 0.47 -17.82 23.00
CA TRP A 154 1.71 -17.39 22.38
C TRP A 154 2.51 -16.50 23.34
N VAL A 155 3.82 -16.77 23.45
CA VAL A 155 4.78 -16.04 24.28
C VAL A 155 5.83 -15.38 23.38
N SER A 156 6.16 -14.14 23.67
CA SER A 156 7.17 -13.39 22.91
C SER A 156 8.60 -13.85 23.23
N PRO A 157 9.53 -13.82 22.27
CA PRO A 157 10.93 -14.21 22.51
C PRO A 157 11.62 -13.44 23.64
N ASP A 158 11.28 -12.18 23.82
CA ASP A 158 11.82 -11.32 24.90
C ASP A 158 11.35 -11.72 26.30
N GLU A 159 10.25 -12.48 26.40
CA GLU A 159 9.71 -13.05 27.64
C GLU A 159 10.30 -14.45 27.96
N VAL A 160 11.18 -14.98 27.11
CA VAL A 160 11.73 -16.34 27.23
C VAL A 160 13.20 -16.30 27.59
N ILE A 161 13.61 -17.17 28.54
CA ILE A 161 15.04 -17.41 28.87
C ILE A 161 15.40 -18.87 28.64
N SER A 162 16.67 -19.11 28.35
CA SER A 162 17.21 -20.48 28.21
C SER A 162 18.05 -20.85 29.45
N ILE A 163 17.68 -21.93 30.09
CA ILE A 163 18.42 -22.49 31.25
C ILE A 163 18.68 -23.97 30.91
N GLU A 164 19.94 -24.37 30.88
CA GLU A 164 20.37 -25.76 30.61
C GLU A 164 19.70 -26.39 29.36
N GLY A 165 19.54 -25.58 28.28
CA GLY A 165 18.95 -26.02 27.03
C GLY A 165 17.42 -26.10 27.00
N LYS A 166 16.74 -25.75 28.10
CA LYS A 166 15.27 -25.65 28.17
C LYS A 166 14.84 -24.19 28.18
N LYS A 167 13.68 -23.91 27.67
CA LYS A 167 13.09 -22.55 27.62
C LYS A 167 12.11 -22.38 28.77
N PHE A 168 12.22 -21.27 29.48
CA PHE A 168 11.37 -20.91 30.62
C PHE A 168 10.85 -19.48 30.46
N LEU A 169 9.76 -19.16 31.13
CA LEU A 169 9.27 -17.79 31.21
C LEU A 169 10.23 -16.95 32.02
N LYS A 170 10.66 -15.80 31.51
CA LYS A 170 11.66 -14.91 32.13
C LYS A 170 11.29 -14.45 33.52
N ASN A 171 10.00 -14.21 33.76
CA ASN A 171 9.48 -13.74 35.05
C ASN A 171 9.12 -14.88 36.01
N ASP A 172 9.18 -16.14 35.58
CA ASP A 172 8.87 -17.30 36.38
C ASP A 172 9.55 -18.57 35.85
N ASN A 173 10.76 -18.82 36.33
CA ASN A 173 11.60 -19.94 35.90
C ASN A 173 11.03 -21.33 36.22
N SER A 174 9.92 -21.43 36.94
CA SER A 174 9.18 -22.68 37.14
C SER A 174 8.31 -23.07 35.95
N LYS A 175 7.97 -22.12 35.07
CA LYS A 175 7.08 -22.29 33.96
C LYS A 175 7.85 -22.64 32.70
N LEU A 176 7.74 -23.90 32.28
CA LEU A 176 8.38 -24.39 31.06
C LEU A 176 7.63 -23.88 29.82
N ILE A 177 8.38 -23.40 28.84
CA ILE A 177 7.87 -22.96 27.55
C ILE A 177 7.98 -24.10 26.53
N LYS A 178 6.88 -24.35 25.82
CA LYS A 178 6.86 -25.27 24.68
C LYS A 178 7.45 -24.54 23.46
N VAL A 179 8.53 -25.10 22.91
CA VAL A 179 9.17 -24.59 21.70
C VAL A 179 8.47 -25.25 20.49
N GLY A 180 7.94 -24.44 19.60
CA GLY A 180 7.36 -24.86 18.34
C GLY A 180 8.33 -24.64 17.18
N PRO A 181 7.90 -24.95 15.95
CA PRO A 181 8.74 -24.82 14.75
C PRO A 181 9.14 -23.36 14.50
N SER A 182 10.26 -23.19 13.79
CA SER A 182 10.63 -21.91 13.22
C SER A 182 9.69 -21.59 12.06
N GLU A 183 8.95 -20.50 12.19
CA GLU A 183 7.98 -20.03 11.20
C GLU A 183 8.22 -18.54 10.89
N SER A 184 7.64 -18.06 9.79
CA SER A 184 7.72 -16.64 9.44
C SER A 184 7.23 -15.76 10.59
N MET A 185 7.96 -14.69 10.87
CA MET A 185 7.65 -13.78 11.96
C MET A 185 6.26 -13.16 11.77
N SER A 186 5.47 -13.16 12.82
CA SER A 186 4.09 -12.65 12.83
C SER A 186 3.74 -12.06 14.20
N LYS A 187 3.13 -10.89 14.21
CA LYS A 187 2.61 -10.27 15.45
C LYS A 187 1.56 -11.14 16.14
N SER A 188 0.75 -11.88 15.38
CA SER A 188 -0.29 -12.76 15.93
C SER A 188 0.27 -13.97 16.67
N LYS A 189 1.46 -14.46 16.26
CA LYS A 189 2.18 -15.55 16.91
C LYS A 189 3.21 -15.06 17.92
N LYS A 190 3.38 -13.76 18.07
CA LYS A 190 4.36 -13.12 18.93
C LYS A 190 5.79 -13.62 18.74
N ASN A 191 6.16 -14.14 17.57
CA ASN A 191 7.51 -14.64 17.28
C ASN A 191 8.39 -13.62 16.54
N THR A 192 8.13 -12.34 16.74
CA THR A 192 8.96 -11.22 16.27
C THR A 192 10.00 -10.87 17.35
N ILE A 193 11.22 -10.56 16.89
CA ILE A 193 12.32 -10.06 17.71
C ILE A 193 12.25 -8.55 17.78
#